data_6827f46945e1579d0d483fadf4cd0bf9
#
_entry.id   6827f46945e1579d0d483fadf4cd0bf9
#
_cell.length_a   1.000
_cell.length_b   1.000
_cell.length_c   1.000
_cell.angle_alpha   90.00
_cell.angle_beta   90.00
_cell.angle_gamma   90.00
#
_symmetry.space_group_name_H-M   'P 1'
#
loop_
_entity.id
_entity.type
_entity.pdbx_description
1 polymer ?
#
loop_
_entity_poly.entity_id
_entity_poly.type
_entity_poly.pdbx_seq_one_letter_code
_entity_poly.pdbx_strand_id
1 'polypeptide(L)'
;MKQYIKMLLSVLAIFVLAGCSKETAENSYKQISMDEAVTMMEEETDYIILDVRTPEEFAEKHIPNAINVPNETIGENEIPELPRKDQMILVYCRSGNRSKQASEKLVKLGYTNIYEFGGINDWTGETVGE
;
A
#
# COMPACT_ATOMS: atom_id res chain seq x y z
N MET A 1 -24.12 -41.83 -33.08
CA MET A 1 -23.33 -40.81 -33.75
C MET A 1 -23.82 -39.40 -33.48
N LYS A 2 -25.03 -39.19 -33.20
CA LYS A 2 -25.55 -37.85 -32.94
C LYS A 2 -25.35 -37.36 -31.50
N GLN A 3 -24.90 -38.24 -30.66
CA GLN A 3 -24.76 -37.93 -29.23
C GLN A 3 -23.45 -37.22 -28.87
N TYR A 4 -22.50 -37.30 -29.77
CA TYR A 4 -21.17 -36.72 -29.48
C TYR A 4 -21.13 -35.21 -29.60
N ILE A 5 -22.08 -34.64 -30.34
CA ILE A 5 -22.13 -33.20 -30.59
C ILE A 5 -22.65 -32.44 -29.37
N LYS A 6 -23.44 -33.13 -28.54
CA LYS A 6 -24.03 -32.46 -27.38
C LYS A 6 -23.07 -32.34 -26.19
N MET A 7 -22.01 -33.13 -26.17
CA MET A 7 -21.07 -33.07 -25.08
C MET A 7 -20.01 -31.97 -25.22
N LEU A 8 -19.81 -31.53 -26.46
CA LEU A 8 -18.82 -30.50 -26.74
C LEU A 8 -19.24 -29.11 -26.35
N LEU A 9 -20.55 -28.90 -26.22
CA LEU A 9 -21.09 -27.57 -25.94
C LEU A 9 -21.12 -27.24 -24.43
N SER A 10 -21.04 -28.23 -23.59
CA SER A 10 -21.11 -27.99 -22.15
C SER A 10 -19.76 -27.63 -21.52
N VAL A 11 -18.67 -27.90 -22.23
CA VAL A 11 -17.34 -27.62 -21.69
C VAL A 11 -16.93 -26.16 -21.90
N LEU A 12 -17.51 -25.53 -22.91
CA LEU A 12 -17.15 -24.16 -23.23
C LEU A 12 -17.71 -23.12 -22.23
N ALA A 13 -18.81 -23.47 -21.57
CA ALA A 13 -19.47 -22.52 -20.67
C ALA A 13 -18.73 -22.33 -19.36
N ILE A 14 -17.89 -23.28 -18.97
CA ILE A 14 -17.17 -23.22 -17.69
C ILE A 14 -15.93 -22.34 -17.79
N PHE A 15 -15.40 -22.15 -18.98
CA PHE A 15 -14.17 -21.41 -19.18
C PHE A 15 -14.34 -19.89 -19.04
N VAL A 16 -15.53 -19.38 -19.30
CA VAL A 16 -15.79 -17.94 -19.28
C VAL A 16 -15.91 -17.40 -17.85
N LEU A 17 -16.35 -18.23 -16.93
CA LEU A 17 -16.54 -17.82 -15.53
C LEU A 17 -15.23 -17.70 -14.74
N ALA A 18 -14.21 -18.42 -15.13
CA ALA A 18 -12.94 -18.39 -14.44
C ALA A 18 -12.11 -17.13 -14.76
N GLY A 19 -12.37 -16.49 -15.89
CA GLY A 19 -11.66 -15.28 -16.28
C GLY A 19 -12.11 -14.02 -15.57
N CYS A 20 -13.35 -13.97 -15.10
CA CYS A 20 -13.91 -12.77 -14.49
C CYS A 20 -13.51 -12.57 -13.03
N SER A 21 -13.14 -13.62 -12.34
CA SER A 21 -12.81 -13.53 -10.92
C SER A 21 -11.41 -12.98 -10.62
N LYS A 22 -10.57 -12.87 -11.63
CA LYS A 22 -9.20 -12.39 -11.44
C LYS A 22 -9.08 -10.87 -11.46
N GLU A 23 -10.07 -10.18 -11.98
CA GLU A 23 -9.99 -8.74 -12.16
C GLU A 23 -10.37 -7.93 -10.94
N THR A 24 -10.95 -8.57 -9.93
CA THR A 24 -11.44 -7.89 -8.75
C THR A 24 -10.46 -7.89 -7.58
N ALA A 25 -9.33 -8.55 -7.73
CA ALA A 25 -8.42 -8.81 -6.60
C ALA A 25 -7.23 -7.90 -6.54
N GLU A 26 -7.22 -6.81 -7.31
CA GLU A 26 -6.05 -5.98 -7.26
C GLU A 26 -6.22 -4.66 -6.61
N ASN A 27 -5.12 -4.02 -6.41
CA ASN A 27 -4.90 -2.61 -6.07
C ASN A 27 -5.69 -2.12 -4.87
N SER A 28 -5.38 -2.69 -3.74
CA SER A 28 -5.76 -2.11 -2.46
C SER A 28 -4.51 -2.07 -1.58
N TYR A 29 -4.49 -1.14 -0.67
CA TYR A 29 -3.45 -1.15 0.34
C TYR A 29 -3.88 -2.08 1.47
N LYS A 30 -2.93 -2.52 2.28
CA LYS A 30 -3.19 -3.35 3.45
C LYS A 30 -3.04 -2.52 4.71
N GLN A 31 -3.98 -2.68 5.63
CA GLN A 31 -3.86 -2.11 6.96
C GLN A 31 -3.23 -3.15 7.87
N ILE A 32 -2.17 -2.76 8.54
CA ILE A 32 -1.46 -3.62 9.48
C ILE A 32 -1.36 -2.92 10.83
N SER A 33 -1.11 -3.70 11.86
CA SER A 33 -0.92 -3.15 13.20
C SER A 33 0.48 -2.53 13.33
N MET A 34 0.65 -1.74 14.38
CA MET A 34 1.96 -1.18 14.71
C MET A 34 3.00 -2.29 14.93
N ASP A 35 2.59 -3.36 15.62
CA ASP A 35 3.50 -4.48 15.89
C ASP A 35 3.89 -5.21 14.60
N GLU A 36 2.94 -5.38 13.68
CA GLU A 36 3.23 -5.97 12.38
C GLU A 36 4.20 -5.10 11.58
N ALA A 37 4.03 -3.79 11.63
CA ALA A 37 4.93 -2.87 10.96
C ALA A 37 6.36 -2.99 11.50
N VAL A 38 6.51 -3.04 12.82
CA VAL A 38 7.82 -3.23 13.46
C VAL A 38 8.46 -4.53 13.01
N THR A 39 7.68 -5.61 12.99
CA THR A 39 8.17 -6.91 12.53
C THR A 39 8.64 -6.84 11.08
N MET A 40 7.88 -6.19 10.22
CA MET A 40 8.28 -6.01 8.81
C MET A 40 9.58 -5.21 8.70
N MET A 41 9.73 -4.15 9.49
CA MET A 41 10.96 -3.35 9.51
C MET A 41 12.17 -4.17 9.95
N GLU A 42 11.97 -5.15 10.83
CA GLU A 42 13.03 -6.03 11.28
C GLU A 42 13.38 -7.12 10.28
N GLU A 43 12.39 -7.66 9.59
CA GLU A 43 12.56 -8.80 8.70
C GLU A 43 12.86 -8.43 7.25
N GLU A 44 12.39 -7.28 6.78
CA GLU A 44 12.58 -6.84 5.41
C GLU A 44 13.78 -5.92 5.29
N THR A 45 14.35 -5.83 4.08
CA THR A 45 15.52 -4.98 3.84
C THR A 45 15.27 -3.91 2.79
N ASP A 46 14.32 -4.12 1.89
CA ASP A 46 14.05 -3.19 0.79
C ASP A 46 12.66 -2.60 0.97
N TYR A 47 12.54 -1.66 1.87
CA TYR A 47 11.27 -0.98 2.14
C TYR A 47 11.50 0.50 2.39
N ILE A 48 10.44 1.28 2.23
CA ILE A 48 10.44 2.71 2.54
C ILE A 48 9.42 2.93 3.65
N ILE A 49 9.81 3.70 4.66
CA ILE A 49 8.87 4.21 5.66
C ILE A 49 8.45 5.60 5.20
N LEU A 50 7.17 5.78 4.98
CA LEU A 50 6.62 7.01 4.40
C LEU A 50 5.78 7.76 5.42
N ASP A 51 6.27 8.93 5.81
CA ASP A 51 5.56 9.86 6.68
C ASP A 51 4.78 10.83 5.79
N VAL A 52 3.45 10.79 5.91
CA VAL A 52 2.59 11.64 5.06
C VAL A 52 2.03 12.85 5.81
N ARG A 53 2.66 13.18 6.95
CA ARG A 53 2.32 14.40 7.69
C ARG A 53 2.92 15.62 7.05
N THR A 54 2.70 16.78 7.63
CA THR A 54 3.31 18.02 7.12
C THR A 54 4.83 18.01 7.32
N PRO A 55 5.55 18.83 6.53
CA PRO A 55 6.99 18.96 6.73
C PRO A 55 7.38 19.43 8.14
N GLU A 56 6.58 20.28 8.74
CA GLU A 56 6.81 20.78 10.09
C GLU A 56 6.69 19.66 11.13
N GLU A 57 5.66 18.83 11.02
CA GLU A 57 5.50 17.68 11.89
C GLU A 57 6.66 16.71 11.76
N PHE A 58 7.07 16.45 10.52
CA PHE A 58 8.20 15.56 10.23
C PHE A 58 9.50 16.09 10.83
N ALA A 59 9.77 17.37 10.65
CA ALA A 59 10.98 17.99 11.17
C ALA A 59 11.05 17.92 12.70
N GLU A 60 9.90 18.11 13.36
CA GLU A 60 9.84 18.06 14.82
C GLU A 60 10.24 16.67 15.34
N LYS A 61 9.64 15.62 14.81
CA LYS A 61 10.04 14.24 15.09
C LYS A 61 9.42 13.30 14.04
N HIS A 62 10.12 12.24 13.74
CA HIS A 62 9.63 11.19 12.83
C HIS A 62 10.29 9.85 13.18
N ILE A 63 9.74 8.78 12.63
CA ILE A 63 10.31 7.45 12.79
C ILE A 63 11.66 7.41 12.05
N PRO A 64 12.71 6.85 12.68
CA PRO A 64 14.03 6.80 12.02
C PRO A 64 13.96 6.20 10.63
N ASN A 65 14.69 6.79 9.70
CA ASN A 65 14.77 6.40 8.29
C ASN A 65 13.52 6.72 7.47
N ALA A 66 12.49 7.30 8.06
CA ALA A 66 11.31 7.71 7.30
C ALA A 66 11.64 8.87 6.36
N ILE A 67 10.97 8.89 5.22
CA ILE A 67 10.98 10.04 4.32
C ILE A 67 9.62 10.72 4.40
N ASN A 68 9.58 12.00 4.04
CA ASN A 68 8.34 12.77 4.13
C ASN A 68 7.80 13.12 2.74
N VAL A 69 6.59 12.66 2.47
CA VAL A 69 5.82 13.11 1.30
C VAL A 69 4.43 13.44 1.83
N PRO A 70 4.13 14.71 2.05
CA PRO A 70 2.86 15.10 2.66
C PRO A 70 1.65 14.63 1.86
N ASN A 71 0.63 14.16 2.58
CA ASN A 71 -0.59 13.63 1.96
C ASN A 71 -1.20 14.60 0.93
N GLU A 72 -1.22 15.89 1.25
CA GLU A 72 -1.81 16.89 0.36
C GLU A 72 -1.03 17.10 -0.94
N THR A 73 0.21 16.63 -1.02
CA THR A 73 0.99 16.71 -2.25
C THR A 73 0.85 15.47 -3.13
N ILE A 74 0.26 14.40 -2.60
CA ILE A 74 0.04 13.18 -3.38
C ILE A 74 -1.24 13.36 -4.18
N GLY A 75 -1.10 13.36 -5.48
CA GLY A 75 -2.22 13.56 -6.40
C GLY A 75 -2.07 12.73 -7.65
N GLU A 76 -2.01 13.39 -8.79
CA GLU A 76 -1.96 12.71 -10.08
C GLU A 76 -0.54 12.62 -10.65
N ASN A 77 0.39 13.34 -10.07
CA ASN A 77 1.76 13.41 -10.59
C ASN A 77 2.64 12.32 -10.02
N GLU A 78 3.69 12.00 -10.77
CA GLU A 78 4.72 11.10 -10.29
C GLU A 78 5.38 11.65 -9.03
N ILE A 79 5.79 10.75 -8.16
CA ILE A 79 6.46 11.09 -6.90
C ILE A 79 7.93 10.69 -7.04
N PRO A 80 8.85 11.67 -7.21
CA PRO A 80 10.26 11.36 -7.43
C PRO A 80 10.89 10.54 -6.32
N GLU A 81 10.45 10.71 -5.08
CA GLU A 81 10.95 9.96 -3.93
C GLU A 81 10.54 8.50 -3.95
N LEU A 82 9.54 8.15 -4.77
CA LEU A 82 8.98 6.80 -4.86
C LEU A 82 9.01 6.34 -6.33
N PRO A 83 10.19 6.09 -6.90
CA PRO A 83 10.29 5.79 -8.33
C PRO A 83 9.80 4.40 -8.72
N ARG A 84 9.79 3.45 -7.79
CA ARG A 84 9.37 2.08 -8.09
C ARG A 84 7.96 1.82 -7.59
N LYS A 85 7.10 1.37 -8.49
CA LYS A 85 5.69 1.09 -8.18
C LYS A 85 5.50 -0.19 -7.37
N ASP A 86 6.46 -1.11 -7.41
CA ASP A 86 6.41 -2.35 -6.64
C ASP A 86 7.14 -2.27 -5.30
N GLN A 87 7.69 -1.11 -4.98
CA GLN A 87 8.38 -0.88 -3.72
C GLN A 87 7.45 -1.14 -2.53
N MET A 88 7.95 -1.88 -1.53
CA MET A 88 7.25 -2.00 -0.26
C MET A 88 7.28 -0.64 0.43
N ILE A 89 6.12 -0.10 0.74
CA ILE A 89 6.00 1.21 1.39
C ILE A 89 5.12 1.07 2.63
N LEU A 90 5.70 1.43 3.76
CA LEU A 90 5.03 1.43 5.06
C LEU A 90 4.61 2.87 5.36
N VAL A 91 3.31 3.13 5.39
CA VAL A 91 2.75 4.49 5.44
C VAL A 91 2.18 4.80 6.81
N TYR A 92 2.53 5.93 7.36
CA TYR A 92 1.95 6.40 8.61
C TYR A 92 1.71 7.91 8.59
N CYS A 93 0.86 8.37 9.51
CA CYS A 93 0.69 9.79 9.75
C CYS A 93 0.68 10.05 11.26
N ARG A 94 -0.15 10.96 11.75
CA ARG A 94 -0.23 11.25 13.18
C ARG A 94 -1.13 10.25 13.90
N SER A 95 -2.36 10.05 13.40
CA SER A 95 -3.38 9.23 14.04
C SER A 95 -4.03 8.20 13.11
N GLY A 96 -3.69 8.19 11.82
CA GLY A 96 -4.15 7.19 10.86
C GLY A 96 -5.05 7.70 9.75
N ASN A 97 -5.63 8.89 9.85
CA ASN A 97 -6.57 9.39 8.82
C ASN A 97 -5.87 9.76 7.51
N ARG A 98 -4.83 10.57 7.59
CA ARG A 98 -4.08 11.00 6.40
C ARG A 98 -3.35 9.84 5.74
N SER A 99 -2.86 8.88 6.53
CA SER A 99 -2.16 7.72 6.00
C SER A 99 -3.08 6.82 5.18
N LYS A 100 -4.34 6.70 5.56
CA LYS A 100 -5.33 5.97 4.78
C LYS A 100 -5.63 6.68 3.47
N GLN A 101 -5.82 7.99 3.52
CA GLN A 101 -6.03 8.80 2.33
C GLN A 101 -4.84 8.71 1.37
N ALA A 102 -3.63 8.85 1.91
CA ALA A 102 -2.41 8.76 1.13
C ALA A 102 -2.25 7.39 0.49
N SER A 103 -2.54 6.34 1.25
CA SER A 103 -2.47 4.97 0.74
C SER A 103 -3.42 4.74 -0.43
N GLU A 104 -4.65 5.25 -0.34
CA GLU A 104 -5.60 5.18 -1.45
C GLU A 104 -5.09 5.91 -2.69
N LYS A 105 -4.50 7.08 -2.49
CA LYS A 105 -3.93 7.86 -3.59
C LYS A 105 -2.76 7.13 -4.25
N LEU A 106 -1.90 6.52 -3.44
CA LEU A 106 -0.77 5.75 -3.96
C LEU A 106 -1.23 4.56 -4.79
N VAL A 107 -2.26 3.85 -4.33
CA VAL A 107 -2.85 2.75 -5.08
C VAL A 107 -3.35 3.25 -6.44
N LYS A 108 -4.03 4.39 -6.48
CA LYS A 108 -4.51 4.97 -7.73
C LYS A 108 -3.37 5.36 -8.67
N LEU A 109 -2.22 5.71 -8.12
CA LEU A 109 -1.02 6.02 -8.92
C LEU A 109 -0.30 4.77 -9.42
N GLY A 110 -0.76 3.59 -9.04
CA GLY A 110 -0.20 2.34 -9.52
C GLY A 110 0.76 1.63 -8.57
N TYR A 111 0.93 2.15 -7.35
CA TYR A 111 1.75 1.47 -6.35
C TYR A 111 1.03 0.21 -5.87
N THR A 112 1.75 -0.90 -5.82
CA THR A 112 1.15 -2.22 -5.60
C THR A 112 1.50 -2.87 -4.27
N ASN A 113 2.33 -2.24 -3.45
CA ASN A 113 2.86 -2.90 -2.25
C ASN A 113 2.83 -1.93 -1.06
N ILE A 114 1.63 -1.49 -0.70
CA ILE A 114 1.40 -0.45 0.30
C ILE A 114 0.83 -1.06 1.59
N TYR A 115 1.45 -0.71 2.71
CA TYR A 115 1.05 -1.12 4.05
C TYR A 115 0.86 0.11 4.92
N GLU A 116 -0.36 0.36 5.37
CA GLU A 116 -0.69 1.49 6.23
C GLU A 116 -0.75 1.00 7.68
N PHE A 117 -0.03 1.68 8.58
CA PHE A 117 0.08 1.19 9.95
C PHE A 117 -0.30 2.19 11.03
N GLY A 118 -1.09 3.20 10.70
CA GLY A 118 -1.66 4.10 11.69
C GLY A 118 -0.87 5.38 11.88
N GLY A 119 -0.51 5.69 13.09
CA GLY A 119 0.11 6.96 13.36
C GLY A 119 1.19 6.94 14.41
N ILE A 120 2.03 7.97 14.37
CA ILE A 120 3.16 8.13 15.29
C ILE A 120 2.69 8.25 16.76
N ASN A 121 1.42 8.62 16.97
CA ASN A 121 0.87 8.66 18.32
C ASN A 121 0.93 7.31 19.04
N ASP A 122 0.87 6.23 18.29
CA ASP A 122 0.93 4.88 18.85
C ASP A 122 2.32 4.24 18.73
N TRP A 123 3.26 4.96 18.16
CA TRP A 123 4.62 4.46 17.98
C TRP A 123 5.36 4.50 19.32
N THR A 124 5.93 3.36 19.72
CA THR A 124 6.67 3.22 20.98
C THR A 124 8.17 3.17 20.80
N GLY A 125 8.65 3.13 19.58
CA GLY A 125 10.07 3.11 19.27
C GLY A 125 10.71 4.48 19.33
N GLU A 126 11.96 4.53 18.92
CA GLU A 126 12.71 5.79 18.86
C GLU A 126 12.15 6.72 17.81
N THR A 127 12.34 8.01 18.03
CA THR A 127 12.08 9.05 17.02
C THR A 127 13.31 9.93 16.90
N VAL A 128 13.45 10.53 15.73
CA VAL A 128 14.52 11.48 15.44
C VAL A 128 13.88 12.79 14.95
N GLY A 129 14.62 13.88 15.05
CA GLY A 129 14.12 15.18 14.62
C GLY A 129 15.01 16.30 15.14
N GLU A 130 14.50 17.53 15.02
CA GLU A 130 15.23 18.73 15.49
C GLU A 130 15.05 19.00 16.97
#